data_b8be26cd6b361151053827e5e406fcce
#
_entry.id   b8be26cd6b361151053827e5e406fcce
#
_cell.length_a   1.000
_cell.length_b   1.000
_cell.length_c   1.000
_cell.angle_alpha   90.00
_cell.angle_beta   90.00
_cell.angle_gamma   90.00
#
_symmetry.space_group_name_H-M   'P 1'
#
loop_
_entity.id
_entity.type
_entity.pdbx_description
1 polymer ?
#
loop_
_entity_poly.entity_id
_entity_poly.type
_entity_poly.pdbx_seq_one_letter_code
_entity_poly.pdbx_strand_id
1 'polypeptide(L)'
;MTDPRDIPGHVDEKPWGRGILLEVGPGYKVKRLEVKPGHRLSLQKHRHRCENWVVAAGTATVTTGDRTFPLRPHEHTFIPVDTLHRLANAGPDLLVVIEVQHGTRLSEDDIIRVTDDYWRVPPPPGA
;
A
#
# COMPACT_ATOMS: atom_id res chain seq x y z
N MET A 1 18.54 -11.01 13.60
CA MET A 1 18.85 -9.61 13.26
C MET A 1 17.60 -8.92 12.76
N THR A 2 17.42 -7.67 13.13
CA THR A 2 16.29 -6.87 12.67
C THR A 2 16.51 -6.46 11.21
N ASP A 3 15.49 -6.63 10.38
CA ASP A 3 15.50 -6.12 9.02
C ASP A 3 15.55 -4.58 9.09
N PRO A 4 16.48 -3.92 8.38
CA PRO A 4 16.54 -2.46 8.35
C PRO A 4 15.22 -1.81 7.91
N ARG A 5 14.42 -2.50 7.09
CA ARG A 5 13.10 -2.04 6.65
C ARG A 5 12.07 -2.02 7.79
N ASP A 6 12.38 -2.64 8.93
CA ASP A 6 11.51 -2.72 10.11
C ASP A 6 11.89 -1.71 11.20
N ILE A 7 12.81 -0.80 10.91
CA ILE A 7 13.22 0.25 11.86
C ILE A 7 12.39 1.51 11.62
N PRO A 8 11.67 2.02 12.62
CA PRO A 8 10.89 3.26 12.47
C PRO A 8 11.75 4.40 11.92
N GLY A 9 11.17 5.15 10.99
CA GLY A 9 11.87 6.19 10.23
C GLY A 9 12.42 5.72 8.89
N HIS A 10 12.43 4.42 8.62
CA HIS A 10 12.86 3.90 7.33
C HIS A 10 11.98 4.46 6.21
N VAL A 11 12.63 5.00 5.17
CA VAL A 11 11.96 5.51 3.97
C VAL A 11 12.25 4.56 2.82
N ASP A 12 11.19 4.10 2.18
CA ASP A 12 11.26 3.19 1.04
C ASP A 12 10.80 3.94 -0.20
N GLU A 13 11.76 4.36 -1.04
CA GLU A 13 11.45 5.06 -2.28
C GLU A 13 10.87 4.10 -3.31
N LYS A 14 9.76 4.50 -3.91
CA LYS A 14 9.02 3.70 -4.89
C LYS A 14 8.79 4.52 -6.17
N PRO A 15 8.55 3.85 -7.32
CA PRO A 15 8.23 4.57 -8.54
C PRO A 15 7.01 5.49 -8.43
N TRP A 16 6.04 5.12 -7.59
CA TRP A 16 4.79 5.87 -7.40
C TRP A 16 4.88 6.94 -6.30
N GLY A 17 5.93 6.96 -5.49
CA GLY A 17 6.07 7.85 -4.35
C GLY A 17 6.99 7.27 -3.32
N ARG A 18 6.53 7.18 -2.07
CA ARG A 18 7.33 6.57 -1.01
C ARG A 18 6.48 6.09 0.16
N GLY A 19 7.02 5.11 0.89
CA GLY A 19 6.48 4.65 2.16
C GLY A 19 7.43 4.96 3.29
N ILE A 20 6.90 5.42 4.42
CA ILE A 20 7.68 5.73 5.62
C ILE A 20 7.14 4.88 6.76
N LEU A 21 8.02 4.08 7.37
CA LEU A 21 7.64 3.31 8.55
C LEU A 21 7.60 4.23 9.75
N LEU A 22 6.43 4.37 10.39
CA LEU A 22 6.24 5.26 11.52
C LEU A 22 6.36 4.54 12.85
N GLU A 23 5.81 3.33 12.95
CA GLU A 23 5.78 2.58 14.20
C GLU A 23 5.74 1.08 13.93
N VAL A 24 6.35 0.31 14.83
CA VAL A 24 6.29 -1.15 14.85
C VAL A 24 5.92 -1.58 16.26
N GLY A 25 4.91 -2.43 16.38
CA GLY A 25 4.50 -3.00 17.65
C GLY A 25 4.18 -4.48 17.51
N PRO A 26 3.79 -5.15 18.60
CA PRO A 26 3.39 -6.55 18.53
C PRO A 26 2.18 -6.73 17.63
N GLY A 27 2.35 -7.45 16.52
CA GLY A 27 1.28 -7.75 15.59
C GLY A 27 0.82 -6.60 14.72
N TYR A 28 1.54 -5.47 14.69
CA TYR A 28 1.16 -4.37 13.80
C TYR A 28 2.35 -3.51 13.37
N LYS A 29 2.16 -2.83 12.24
CA LYS A 29 3.03 -1.76 11.74
C LYS A 29 2.18 -0.60 11.26
N VAL A 30 2.71 0.62 11.38
CA VAL A 30 2.06 1.83 10.89
C VAL A 30 2.98 2.48 9.86
N LYS A 31 2.43 2.77 8.68
CA LYS A 31 3.16 3.44 7.60
C LYS A 31 2.43 4.67 7.11
N ARG A 32 3.21 5.65 6.66
CA ARG A 32 2.72 6.77 5.87
C ARG A 32 3.05 6.48 4.41
N LEU A 33 2.04 6.42 3.56
CA LEU A 33 2.20 6.27 2.12
C LEU A 33 1.96 7.61 1.45
N GLU A 34 2.92 8.03 0.60
CA GLU A 34 2.80 9.24 -0.21
C GLU A 34 2.77 8.82 -1.67
N VAL A 35 1.67 9.11 -2.34
CA VAL A 35 1.48 8.72 -3.75
C VAL A 35 1.41 9.98 -4.61
N LYS A 36 2.31 10.07 -5.58
CA LYS A 36 2.39 11.21 -6.49
C LYS A 36 1.15 11.32 -7.36
N PRO A 37 0.74 12.55 -7.76
CA PRO A 37 -0.37 12.72 -8.69
C PRO A 37 -0.20 11.88 -9.96
N GLY A 38 -1.26 11.20 -10.37
CA GLY A 38 -1.26 10.36 -11.57
C GLY A 38 -0.59 9.00 -11.42
N HIS A 39 -0.12 8.65 -10.22
CA HIS A 39 0.54 7.37 -9.96
C HIS A 39 -0.34 6.44 -9.14
N ARG A 40 0.00 5.16 -9.21
CA ARG A 40 -0.69 4.13 -8.43
C ARG A 40 0.25 2.98 -8.08
N LEU A 41 -0.06 2.30 -7.00
CA LEU A 41 0.64 1.09 -6.61
C LEU A 41 0.23 -0.06 -7.54
N SER A 42 0.94 -1.19 -7.43
CA SER A 42 0.53 -2.42 -8.13
C SER A 42 -0.83 -2.91 -7.64
N LEU A 43 -1.50 -3.70 -8.46
CA LEU A 43 -2.60 -4.54 -8.00
C LEU A 43 -1.96 -5.74 -7.31
N GLN A 44 -2.18 -5.86 -5.99
CA GLN A 44 -1.41 -6.75 -5.13
C GLN A 44 -2.25 -7.35 -4.03
N LYS A 45 -1.73 -8.39 -3.39
CA LYS A 45 -2.32 -8.95 -2.17
C LYS A 45 -1.22 -9.41 -1.21
N HIS A 46 -1.60 -9.56 0.06
CA HIS A 46 -0.74 -10.06 1.13
C HIS A 46 -1.40 -11.26 1.79
N ARG A 47 -0.62 -12.29 2.07
CA ARG A 47 -1.14 -13.55 2.61
C ARG A 47 -1.22 -13.58 4.13
N HIS A 48 -0.42 -12.74 4.80
CA HIS A 48 -0.21 -12.84 6.25
C HIS A 48 -0.63 -11.59 7.00
N ARG A 49 -1.23 -10.59 6.32
CA ARG A 49 -1.68 -9.38 6.97
C ARG A 49 -2.93 -8.81 6.33
N CYS A 50 -3.73 -8.14 7.16
CA CYS A 50 -4.77 -7.22 6.70
C CYS A 50 -4.27 -5.78 6.87
N GLU A 51 -4.99 -4.82 6.31
CA GLU A 51 -4.61 -3.41 6.38
C GLU A 51 -5.83 -2.53 6.60
N ASN A 52 -5.61 -1.42 7.31
CA ASN A 52 -6.56 -0.33 7.39
C ASN A 52 -5.91 0.90 6.78
N TRP A 53 -6.62 1.58 5.91
CA TRP A 53 -6.15 2.79 5.25
C TRP A 53 -7.02 3.97 5.66
N VAL A 54 -6.38 5.06 6.10
CA VAL A 54 -7.04 6.32 6.40
C VAL A 54 -6.42 7.38 5.50
N VAL A 55 -7.24 8.10 4.73
CA VAL A 55 -6.75 9.20 3.91
C VAL A 55 -6.52 10.42 4.80
N ALA A 56 -5.28 10.90 4.83
CA ALA A 56 -4.91 12.10 5.59
C ALA A 56 -4.95 13.36 4.72
N ALA A 57 -4.59 13.24 3.43
CA ALA A 57 -4.58 14.36 2.49
C ALA A 57 -4.76 13.83 1.06
N GLY A 58 -5.37 14.62 0.20
CA GLY A 58 -5.65 14.23 -1.18
C GLY A 58 -6.87 13.33 -1.29
N THR A 59 -7.09 12.76 -2.46
CA THR A 59 -8.20 11.84 -2.71
C THR A 59 -7.65 10.55 -3.32
N ALA A 60 -7.96 9.44 -2.68
CA ALA A 60 -7.56 8.12 -3.13
C ALA A 60 -8.62 7.50 -4.03
N THR A 61 -8.19 6.69 -4.99
CA THR A 61 -9.03 5.72 -5.66
C THR A 61 -8.59 4.34 -5.19
N VAL A 62 -9.49 3.63 -4.52
CA VAL A 62 -9.18 2.34 -3.90
C VAL A 62 -9.86 1.24 -4.69
N THR A 63 -9.09 0.20 -5.03
CA THR A 63 -9.62 -1.06 -5.54
C THR A 63 -9.41 -2.13 -4.48
N THR A 64 -10.47 -2.84 -4.11
CA THR A 64 -10.40 -3.99 -3.23
C THR A 64 -11.38 -5.06 -3.70
N GLY A 65 -10.84 -6.25 -4.03
CA GLY A 65 -11.63 -7.30 -4.68
C GLY A 65 -12.19 -6.79 -6.01
N ASP A 66 -13.50 -6.85 -6.16
CA ASP A 66 -14.22 -6.40 -7.37
C ASP A 66 -14.79 -4.98 -7.25
N ARG A 67 -14.44 -4.24 -6.17
CA ARG A 67 -14.95 -2.91 -5.89
C ARG A 67 -13.88 -1.86 -6.15
N THR A 68 -14.29 -0.73 -6.73
CA THR A 68 -13.45 0.46 -6.88
C THR A 68 -14.26 1.67 -6.42
N PHE A 69 -13.67 2.47 -5.54
CA PHE A 69 -14.36 3.60 -4.94
C PHE A 69 -13.36 4.69 -4.52
N PRO A 70 -13.82 5.95 -4.42
CA PRO A 70 -12.98 7.04 -3.91
C PRO A 70 -12.97 7.07 -2.38
N LEU A 71 -11.86 7.54 -1.82
CA LEU A 71 -11.74 7.91 -0.41
C LEU A 71 -11.20 9.34 -0.33
N ARG A 72 -11.90 10.18 0.41
CA ARG A 72 -11.53 11.57 0.68
C ARG A 72 -10.84 11.69 2.04
N PRO A 73 -10.26 12.85 2.37
CA PRO A 73 -9.66 13.04 3.70
C PRO A 73 -10.62 12.65 4.82
N HIS A 74 -10.08 11.95 5.82
CA HIS A 74 -10.76 11.38 7.00
C HIS A 74 -11.59 10.11 6.71
N GLU A 75 -11.77 9.72 5.46
CA GLU A 75 -12.39 8.45 5.13
C GLU A 75 -11.38 7.32 5.22
N HIS A 76 -11.88 6.09 5.43
CA HIS A 76 -11.03 4.93 5.65
C HIS A 76 -11.66 3.67 5.06
N THR A 77 -10.81 2.65 4.88
CA THR A 77 -11.27 1.34 4.40
C THR A 77 -10.43 0.23 5.01
N PHE A 78 -11.01 -0.95 5.10
CA PHE A 78 -10.34 -2.17 5.55
C PHE A 78 -10.02 -3.05 4.34
N ILE A 79 -8.78 -3.55 4.29
CA ILE A 79 -8.31 -4.49 3.26
C ILE A 79 -8.11 -5.84 3.92
N PRO A 80 -8.94 -6.85 3.62
CA PRO A 80 -8.78 -8.18 4.20
C PRO A 80 -7.50 -8.88 3.73
N VAL A 81 -7.11 -9.90 4.51
CA VAL A 81 -6.03 -10.82 4.13
C VAL A 81 -6.36 -11.46 2.77
N ASP A 82 -5.35 -11.67 1.94
CA ASP A 82 -5.44 -12.41 0.67
C ASP A 82 -6.46 -11.81 -0.31
N THR A 83 -6.69 -10.51 -0.24
CA THR A 83 -7.62 -9.78 -1.11
C THR A 83 -6.83 -8.86 -2.04
N LEU A 84 -7.07 -8.97 -3.34
CA LEU A 84 -6.44 -8.07 -4.31
C LEU A 84 -6.88 -6.64 -4.05
N HIS A 85 -5.91 -5.74 -4.01
CA HIS A 85 -6.16 -4.32 -3.74
C HIS A 85 -5.14 -3.43 -4.45
N ARG A 86 -5.54 -2.17 -4.65
CA ARG A 86 -4.69 -1.16 -5.27
C ARG A 86 -5.05 0.21 -4.72
N LEU A 87 -4.03 1.00 -4.43
CA LEU A 87 -4.16 2.41 -4.07
C LEU A 87 -3.71 3.26 -5.25
N ALA A 88 -4.54 4.21 -5.67
CA ALA A 88 -4.26 5.08 -6.79
C ALA A 88 -4.51 6.54 -6.42
N ASN A 89 -3.75 7.45 -7.03
CA ASN A 89 -3.94 8.89 -6.93
C ASN A 89 -4.26 9.47 -8.31
N ALA A 90 -5.55 9.65 -8.60
CA ALA A 90 -6.01 10.27 -9.82
C ALA A 90 -6.16 11.80 -9.69
N GLY A 91 -5.97 12.33 -8.49
CA GLY A 91 -6.11 13.75 -8.22
C GLY A 91 -4.87 14.57 -8.56
N PRO A 92 -4.97 15.92 -8.48
CA PRO A 92 -3.85 16.79 -8.81
C PRO A 92 -2.83 16.95 -7.69
N ASP A 93 -3.19 16.58 -6.45
CA ASP A 93 -2.36 16.82 -5.27
C ASP A 93 -1.73 15.52 -4.77
N LEU A 94 -0.70 15.64 -3.92
CA LEU A 94 -0.10 14.48 -3.25
C LEU A 94 -1.15 13.78 -2.39
N LEU A 95 -1.24 12.47 -2.54
CA LEU A 95 -2.09 11.63 -1.69
C LEU A 95 -1.26 11.14 -0.51
N VAL A 96 -1.79 11.30 0.70
CA VAL A 96 -1.19 10.78 1.93
C VAL A 96 -2.19 9.84 2.59
N VAL A 97 -1.76 8.60 2.79
CA VAL A 97 -2.53 7.55 3.46
C VAL A 97 -1.76 7.05 4.66
N ILE A 98 -2.44 6.93 5.79
CA ILE A 98 -1.90 6.24 6.96
C ILE A 98 -2.40 4.80 6.91
N GLU A 99 -1.46 3.87 6.84
CA GLU A 99 -1.72 2.44 6.73
C GLU A 99 -1.36 1.75 8.03
N VAL A 100 -2.29 1.00 8.59
CA VAL A 100 -2.03 0.12 9.73
C VAL A 100 -2.10 -1.31 9.24
N GLN A 101 -0.98 -2.03 9.35
CA GLN A 101 -0.89 -3.44 9.00
C GLN A 101 -1.05 -4.28 10.26
N HIS A 102 -1.88 -5.32 10.21
CA HIS A 102 -2.10 -6.26 11.30
C HIS A 102 -1.83 -7.69 10.83
N GLY A 103 -1.07 -8.44 11.62
CA GLY A 103 -0.80 -9.84 11.30
C GLY A 103 0.31 -10.41 12.16
N THR A 104 0.52 -11.71 12.01
CA THR A 104 1.59 -12.44 12.72
C THR A 104 2.91 -12.41 11.95
N ARG A 105 2.87 -12.10 10.65
CA ARG A 105 4.05 -12.00 9.79
C ARG A 105 3.93 -10.73 8.96
N LEU A 106 4.69 -9.72 9.32
CA LEU A 106 4.65 -8.39 8.68
C LEU A 106 5.89 -8.13 7.84
N SER A 107 6.30 -9.14 7.05
CA SER A 107 7.45 -9.04 6.15
C SER A 107 7.13 -8.18 4.93
N GLU A 108 8.08 -7.34 4.52
CA GLU A 108 7.99 -6.59 3.27
C GLU A 108 8.00 -7.51 2.03
N ASP A 109 8.41 -8.77 2.21
CA ASP A 109 8.41 -9.76 1.14
C ASP A 109 7.07 -10.48 0.97
N ASP A 110 6.11 -10.22 1.86
CA ASP A 110 4.75 -10.77 1.77
C ASP A 110 3.92 -9.93 0.80
N ILE A 111 4.22 -10.05 -0.48
CA ILE A 111 3.52 -9.33 -1.53
C ILE A 111 3.43 -10.18 -2.80
N ILE A 112 2.23 -10.27 -3.36
CA ILE A 112 1.98 -10.88 -4.66
C ILE A 112 1.43 -9.79 -5.56
N ARG A 113 2.21 -9.38 -6.56
CA ARG A 113 1.82 -8.39 -7.55
C ARG A 113 1.20 -9.08 -8.76
N VAL A 114 0.01 -8.65 -9.15
CA VAL A 114 -0.69 -9.19 -10.31
C VAL A 114 -0.46 -8.31 -11.54
N THR A 115 -0.60 -6.99 -11.38
CA THR A 115 -0.26 -6.01 -12.42
C THR A 115 0.49 -4.84 -11.80
N ASP A 116 1.41 -4.24 -12.58
CA ASP A 116 2.24 -3.16 -12.10
C ASP A 116 2.65 -2.26 -13.26
N ASP A 117 2.45 -0.95 -13.13
CA ASP A 117 2.76 0.04 -14.16
C ASP A 117 4.28 0.26 -14.34
N TYR A 118 5.10 -0.28 -13.43
CA TYR A 118 6.53 -0.02 -13.37
C TYR A 118 7.39 -1.25 -13.67
N TRP A 119 6.79 -2.26 -14.33
CA TRP A 119 7.49 -3.46 -14.82
C TRP A 119 8.12 -4.33 -13.73
N ARG A 120 7.57 -4.28 -12.50
CA ARG A 120 8.00 -5.15 -11.40
C ARG A 120 7.32 -6.53 -11.44
N VAL A 121 6.47 -6.75 -12.45
CA VAL A 121 5.84 -8.03 -12.75
C VAL A 121 6.31 -8.46 -14.13
N PRO A 122 6.81 -9.70 -14.31
CA PRO A 122 7.18 -10.19 -15.62
C PRO A 122 6.00 -10.17 -16.59
N PRO A 123 6.20 -9.89 -17.89
CA PRO A 123 5.12 -9.98 -18.86
C PRO A 123 4.59 -11.42 -18.94
N PRO A 124 3.30 -11.61 -19.29
CA PRO A 124 2.76 -12.95 -19.48
C PRO A 124 3.52 -13.71 -20.58
N PRO A 125 3.63 -15.04 -20.47
CA PRO A 125 4.25 -15.85 -21.52
C PRO A 125 3.58 -15.63 -22.88
N GLY A 126 4.35 -15.42 -23.92
CA GLY A 126 3.84 -15.19 -25.27
C GLY A 126 3.37 -13.77 -25.56
N ALA A 127 3.59 -12.84 -24.65
CA ALA A 127 3.25 -11.43 -24.84
C ALA A 127 4.36 -10.70 -25.61
#